data_833822500541b721fd88b637b9526e50
#
_entry.id   833822500541b721fd88b637b9526e50
#
_cell.length_a   1.000
_cell.length_b   1.000
_cell.length_c   1.000
_cell.angle_alpha   90.00
_cell.angle_beta   90.00
_cell.angle_gamma   90.00
#
_symmetry.space_group_name_H-M   'P 1'
#
loop_
_entity.id
_entity.type
_entity.pdbx_description
1 polymer ?
#
loop_
_entity_poly.entity_id
_entity_poly.type
_entity_poly.pdbx_seq_one_letter_code
_entity_poly.pdbx_strand_id
1 'polypeptide(L)'
;VAVPKRDRHTWSLFEDWCTAHDETPLAASPDSLARFLSAHPAASTTQRRRIAVIDAAHSRHLLPQPGRAEVVRAALDVARTARLHELAAVIGGVIARLPESGWPSELFARRDALVLVFASTGLPYTQIAALRPCDVTADPRIDALRIDTGRGVRTVTPLALMETGISPRTVFQRWLEVLGHHTRYPNTRMLADALDAVGGTGLSGFDRYVDPAGRQPLSTAIDRWGHTPLTATALTAHAVADIVRAHLDGRAPVHRHHSVQARQPSTDLVPKPASASLLDPGYYEHGTRARRDAHQLLGGVDSTLDDVEERADSLLKRLLEFVEAEVPP
;
A
#
# COMPACT_ATOMS: atom_id res chain seq x y z
N VAL A 1 31.64 -27.73 1.55
CA VAL A 1 31.86 -26.27 1.64
C VAL A 1 31.34 -25.76 2.99
N ALA A 2 32.14 -25.00 3.75
CA ALA A 2 31.70 -24.42 5.01
C ALA A 2 30.78 -23.23 4.77
N VAL A 3 29.47 -23.50 4.73
CA VAL A 3 28.42 -22.46 4.54
C VAL A 3 27.71 -22.20 5.88
N PRO A 4 27.42 -20.95 6.26
CA PRO A 4 26.63 -20.62 7.45
C PRO A 4 25.31 -21.38 7.51
N LYS A 5 24.87 -21.79 8.73
CA LYS A 5 23.62 -22.56 8.91
C LYS A 5 22.42 -21.98 8.15
N ARG A 6 22.27 -20.66 8.18
CA ARG A 6 21.16 -19.92 7.52
C ARG A 6 21.17 -19.99 5.98
N ASP A 7 22.33 -20.27 5.38
CA ASP A 7 22.55 -20.27 3.93
C ASP A 7 22.73 -21.68 3.37
N ARG A 8 22.80 -22.69 4.25
CA ARG A 8 23.05 -24.10 3.90
C ARG A 8 22.01 -24.63 2.90
N HIS A 9 20.72 -24.34 3.11
CA HIS A 9 19.67 -24.78 2.21
C HIS A 9 19.83 -24.21 0.80
N THR A 10 20.20 -22.93 0.69
CA THR A 10 20.44 -22.28 -0.60
C THR A 10 21.62 -22.92 -1.34
N TRP A 11 22.69 -23.21 -0.59
CA TRP A 11 23.87 -23.84 -1.16
C TRP A 11 23.59 -25.29 -1.59
N SER A 12 22.90 -26.09 -0.76
CA SER A 12 22.50 -27.47 -1.09
C SER A 12 21.64 -27.50 -2.34
N LEU A 13 20.67 -26.59 -2.47
CA LEU A 13 19.82 -26.50 -3.68
C LEU A 13 20.68 -26.25 -4.95
N PHE A 14 21.73 -25.45 -4.85
CA PHE A 14 22.64 -25.21 -5.96
C PHE A 14 23.54 -26.40 -6.25
N GLU A 15 24.06 -27.09 -5.21
CA GLU A 15 24.83 -28.33 -5.36
C GLU A 15 24.03 -29.43 -6.03
N ASP A 16 22.78 -29.64 -5.60
CA ASP A 16 21.87 -30.63 -6.17
C ASP A 16 21.57 -30.32 -7.65
N TRP A 17 21.33 -29.06 -7.98
CA TRP A 17 21.12 -28.63 -9.34
C TRP A 17 22.35 -28.85 -10.23
N CYS A 18 23.54 -28.48 -9.74
CA CYS A 18 24.79 -28.73 -10.47
C CYS A 18 25.02 -30.20 -10.71
N THR A 19 24.80 -31.04 -9.69
CA THR A 19 24.91 -32.51 -9.82
C THR A 19 23.96 -33.05 -10.88
N ALA A 20 22.73 -32.56 -10.91
CA ALA A 20 21.74 -32.98 -11.91
C ALA A 20 22.07 -32.56 -13.35
N HIS A 21 22.97 -31.59 -13.53
CA HIS A 21 23.38 -31.07 -14.84
C HIS A 21 24.85 -31.36 -15.19
N ASP A 22 25.49 -32.27 -14.46
CA ASP A 22 26.90 -32.65 -14.63
C ASP A 22 27.88 -31.45 -14.54
N GLU A 23 27.55 -30.50 -13.64
CA GLU A 23 28.34 -29.31 -13.40
C GLU A 23 29.00 -29.30 -12.01
N THR A 24 30.11 -28.60 -11.88
CA THR A 24 30.77 -28.44 -10.59
C THR A 24 30.23 -27.20 -9.86
N PRO A 25 29.72 -27.35 -8.61
CA PRO A 25 29.19 -26.22 -7.85
C PRO A 25 30.27 -25.21 -7.43
N LEU A 26 31.51 -25.66 -7.20
CA LEU A 26 32.68 -24.80 -6.99
C LEU A 26 33.39 -24.57 -8.33
N ALA A 27 33.74 -23.33 -8.61
CA ALA A 27 34.19 -22.82 -9.90
C ALA A 27 33.07 -22.84 -10.98
N ALA A 28 31.80 -22.73 -10.53
CA ALA A 28 30.68 -22.60 -11.44
C ALA A 28 30.85 -21.36 -12.33
N SER A 29 30.49 -21.54 -13.61
CA SER A 29 30.53 -20.46 -14.59
C SER A 29 29.38 -19.46 -14.35
N PRO A 30 29.50 -18.21 -14.81
CA PRO A 30 28.36 -17.28 -14.81
C PRO A 30 27.14 -17.82 -15.56
N ASP A 31 27.33 -18.56 -16.65
CA ASP A 31 26.23 -19.17 -17.41
C ASP A 31 25.53 -20.28 -16.63
N SER A 32 26.27 -21.10 -15.89
CA SER A 32 25.71 -22.10 -14.98
C SER A 32 24.84 -21.44 -13.92
N LEU A 33 25.33 -20.36 -13.32
CA LEU A 33 24.56 -19.61 -12.34
C LEU A 33 23.30 -18.98 -12.96
N ALA A 34 23.40 -18.39 -14.15
CA ALA A 34 22.24 -17.81 -14.84
C ALA A 34 21.19 -18.88 -15.17
N ARG A 35 21.59 -20.08 -15.64
CA ARG A 35 20.68 -21.23 -15.88
C ARG A 35 20.02 -21.72 -14.58
N PHE A 36 20.78 -21.86 -13.49
CA PHE A 36 20.23 -22.19 -12.19
C PHE A 36 19.18 -21.19 -11.71
N LEU A 37 19.42 -19.90 -11.82
CA LEU A 37 18.48 -18.86 -11.44
C LEU A 37 17.22 -18.88 -12.29
N SER A 38 17.33 -19.20 -13.56
CA SER A 38 16.20 -19.35 -14.49
C SER A 38 15.39 -20.60 -14.20
N ALA A 39 16.04 -21.71 -13.86
CA ALA A 39 15.38 -22.99 -13.49
C ALA A 39 14.63 -22.88 -12.14
N HIS A 40 15.05 -21.96 -11.28
CA HIS A 40 14.46 -21.77 -9.95
C HIS A 40 13.93 -20.34 -9.80
N PRO A 41 12.86 -19.94 -10.48
CA PRO A 41 12.31 -18.60 -10.40
C PRO A 41 11.88 -18.28 -8.96
N ALA A 42 12.26 -17.14 -8.46
CA ALA A 42 11.92 -16.66 -7.11
C ALA A 42 11.88 -15.13 -7.06
N ALA A 43 11.40 -14.53 -5.97
CA ALA A 43 11.39 -13.08 -5.78
C ALA A 43 12.82 -12.51 -5.91
N SER A 44 12.95 -11.24 -6.36
CA SER A 44 14.26 -10.60 -6.59
C SER A 44 15.16 -10.64 -5.35
N THR A 45 14.61 -10.52 -4.15
CA THR A 45 15.33 -10.63 -2.88
C THR A 45 15.91 -12.03 -2.67
N THR A 46 15.12 -13.06 -3.00
CA THR A 46 15.56 -14.47 -2.92
C THR A 46 16.64 -14.75 -3.94
N GLN A 47 16.50 -14.28 -5.18
CA GLN A 47 17.52 -14.46 -6.21
C GLN A 47 18.83 -13.75 -5.83
N ARG A 48 18.77 -12.51 -5.36
CA ARG A 48 19.97 -11.80 -4.87
C ARG A 48 20.64 -12.52 -3.71
N ARG A 49 19.85 -13.09 -2.78
CA ARG A 49 20.38 -13.89 -1.69
C ARG A 49 21.07 -15.16 -2.20
N ARG A 50 20.47 -15.86 -3.18
CA ARG A 50 21.10 -17.04 -3.80
C ARG A 50 22.45 -16.69 -4.41
N ILE A 51 22.52 -15.61 -5.18
CA ILE A 51 23.77 -15.12 -5.76
C ILE A 51 24.78 -14.81 -4.66
N ALA A 52 24.40 -14.06 -3.64
CA ALA A 52 25.29 -13.70 -2.55
C ALA A 52 25.85 -14.92 -1.80
N VAL A 53 25.05 -15.97 -1.61
CA VAL A 53 25.49 -17.23 -0.98
C VAL A 53 26.51 -17.96 -1.85
N ILE A 54 26.24 -18.04 -3.17
CA ILE A 54 27.11 -18.72 -4.14
C ILE A 54 28.41 -17.95 -4.30
N ASP A 55 28.35 -16.62 -4.48
CA ASP A 55 29.53 -15.74 -4.55
C ASP A 55 30.38 -15.84 -3.27
N ALA A 56 29.75 -15.89 -2.08
CA ALA A 56 30.46 -16.04 -0.84
C ALA A 56 31.16 -17.41 -0.71
N ALA A 57 30.57 -18.47 -1.25
CA ALA A 57 31.21 -19.78 -1.31
C ALA A 57 32.44 -19.75 -2.22
N HIS A 58 32.33 -19.19 -3.42
CA HIS A 58 33.46 -19.01 -4.35
C HIS A 58 34.56 -18.16 -3.75
N SER A 59 34.24 -17.03 -3.12
CA SER A 59 35.21 -16.15 -2.47
C SER A 59 36.04 -16.86 -1.39
N ARG A 60 35.42 -17.73 -0.57
CA ARG A 60 36.12 -18.50 0.46
C ARG A 60 37.15 -19.47 -0.12
N HIS A 61 36.96 -19.89 -1.36
CA HIS A 61 37.87 -20.75 -2.09
C HIS A 61 38.80 -19.99 -3.05
N LEU A 62 38.83 -18.64 -2.95
CA LEU A 62 39.61 -17.75 -3.79
C LEU A 62 39.26 -17.88 -5.30
N LEU A 63 38.03 -18.29 -5.58
CA LEU A 63 37.52 -18.42 -6.95
C LEU A 63 36.77 -17.14 -7.41
N PRO A 64 36.70 -16.87 -8.71
CA PRO A 64 35.91 -15.76 -9.24
C PRO A 64 34.44 -15.88 -8.80
N GLN A 65 33.81 -14.74 -8.53
CA GLN A 65 32.42 -14.65 -8.13
C GLN A 65 31.52 -14.62 -9.39
N PRO A 66 30.77 -15.69 -9.71
CA PRO A 66 29.97 -15.76 -10.94
C PRO A 66 28.83 -14.74 -10.98
N GLY A 67 28.30 -14.35 -9.81
CA GLY A 67 27.18 -13.41 -9.73
C GLY A 67 27.51 -11.98 -10.15
N ARG A 68 28.78 -11.63 -10.30
CA ARG A 68 29.21 -10.31 -10.78
C ARG A 68 29.18 -10.16 -12.29
N ALA A 69 29.02 -11.24 -13.02
CA ALA A 69 29.01 -11.23 -14.47
C ALA A 69 27.76 -10.58 -15.06
N GLU A 70 27.90 -9.96 -16.23
CA GLU A 70 26.81 -9.27 -16.93
C GLU A 70 25.67 -10.22 -17.30
N VAL A 71 26.00 -11.45 -17.72
CA VAL A 71 24.99 -12.47 -18.08
C VAL A 71 24.03 -12.79 -16.91
N VAL A 72 24.54 -12.83 -15.68
CA VAL A 72 23.71 -13.07 -14.49
C VAL A 72 22.80 -11.88 -14.21
N ARG A 73 23.31 -10.65 -14.36
CA ARG A 73 22.49 -9.44 -14.21
C ARG A 73 21.39 -9.37 -15.28
N ALA A 74 21.72 -9.62 -16.52
CA ALA A 74 20.76 -9.66 -17.62
C ALA A 74 19.67 -10.73 -17.39
N ALA A 75 20.03 -11.94 -16.95
CA ALA A 75 19.09 -13.00 -16.63
C ALA A 75 18.12 -12.60 -15.50
N LEU A 76 18.61 -11.91 -14.46
CA LEU A 76 17.77 -11.36 -13.39
C LEU A 76 16.79 -10.30 -13.88
N ASP A 77 17.23 -9.43 -14.76
CA ASP A 77 16.41 -8.35 -15.32
C ASP A 77 15.30 -8.93 -16.21
N VAL A 78 15.61 -9.90 -17.05
CA VAL A 78 14.60 -10.63 -17.87
C VAL A 78 13.57 -11.33 -16.99
N ALA A 79 14.02 -12.10 -16.00
CA ALA A 79 13.12 -12.80 -15.09
C ALA A 79 12.27 -11.84 -14.23
N ARG A 80 12.82 -10.69 -13.88
CA ARG A 80 12.08 -9.64 -13.20
C ARG A 80 11.02 -9.04 -14.11
N THR A 81 11.39 -8.71 -15.33
CA THR A 81 10.48 -8.11 -16.32
C THR A 81 9.32 -9.05 -16.63
N ALA A 82 9.59 -10.34 -16.86
CA ALA A 82 8.55 -11.34 -17.09
C ALA A 82 7.55 -11.40 -15.92
N ARG A 83 8.03 -11.45 -14.68
CA ARG A 83 7.14 -11.46 -13.51
C ARG A 83 6.33 -10.19 -13.34
N LEU A 84 6.90 -9.04 -13.63
CA LEU A 84 6.15 -7.77 -13.57
C LEU A 84 5.09 -7.75 -14.66
N HIS A 85 5.35 -8.34 -15.82
CA HIS A 85 4.38 -8.48 -16.88
C HIS A 85 3.20 -9.38 -16.45
N GLU A 86 3.49 -10.57 -15.92
CA GLU A 86 2.45 -11.46 -15.38
C GLU A 86 1.64 -10.82 -14.26
N LEU A 87 2.31 -10.17 -13.30
CA LEU A 87 1.66 -9.45 -12.22
C LEU A 87 0.76 -8.33 -12.75
N ALA A 88 1.21 -7.58 -13.75
CA ALA A 88 0.43 -6.51 -14.36
C ALA A 88 -0.81 -7.03 -15.06
N ALA A 89 -0.73 -8.18 -15.75
CA ALA A 89 -1.89 -8.83 -16.37
C ALA A 89 -2.93 -9.27 -15.32
N VAL A 90 -2.49 -9.88 -14.22
CA VAL A 90 -3.38 -10.25 -13.11
C VAL A 90 -4.03 -9.02 -12.49
N ILE A 91 -3.24 -7.99 -12.21
CA ILE A 91 -3.72 -6.71 -11.64
C ILE A 91 -4.73 -6.05 -12.58
N GLY A 92 -4.47 -6.03 -13.89
CA GLY A 92 -5.41 -5.49 -14.87
C GLY A 92 -6.77 -6.18 -14.81
N GLY A 93 -6.77 -7.51 -14.73
CA GLY A 93 -8.00 -8.29 -14.55
C GLY A 93 -8.71 -8.01 -13.21
N VAL A 94 -7.98 -7.67 -12.15
CA VAL A 94 -8.56 -7.25 -10.87
C VAL A 94 -9.20 -5.88 -11.01
N ILE A 95 -8.48 -4.90 -11.57
CA ILE A 95 -8.97 -3.52 -11.74
C ILE A 95 -10.24 -3.49 -12.59
N ALA A 96 -10.31 -4.28 -13.67
CA ALA A 96 -11.48 -4.37 -14.53
C ALA A 96 -12.77 -4.84 -13.82
N ARG A 97 -12.65 -5.48 -12.65
CA ARG A 97 -13.78 -5.95 -11.85
C ARG A 97 -14.12 -5.05 -10.66
N LEU A 98 -13.37 -3.96 -10.46
CA LEU A 98 -13.66 -3.04 -9.37
C LEU A 98 -14.96 -2.28 -9.63
N PRO A 99 -15.72 -1.92 -8.58
CA PRO A 99 -16.94 -1.12 -8.71
C PRO A 99 -16.67 0.23 -9.38
N GLU A 100 -17.49 0.56 -10.37
CA GLU A 100 -17.39 1.85 -11.08
C GLU A 100 -18.41 2.88 -10.60
N SER A 101 -19.31 2.50 -9.71
CA SER A 101 -20.36 3.35 -9.16
C SER A 101 -20.78 2.92 -7.76
N GLY A 102 -21.41 3.84 -7.06
CA GLY A 102 -22.00 3.60 -5.74
C GLY A 102 -21.05 3.90 -4.58
N TRP A 103 -21.57 4.70 -3.65
CA TRP A 103 -20.87 5.04 -2.41
C TRP A 103 -20.93 3.90 -1.38
N PRO A 104 -19.87 3.59 -0.62
CA PRO A 104 -18.49 4.10 -0.76
C PRO A 104 -17.63 3.23 -1.70
N SER A 105 -18.24 2.23 -2.36
CA SER A 105 -17.53 1.22 -3.16
C SER A 105 -16.66 1.83 -4.24
N GLU A 106 -17.17 2.83 -4.97
CA GLU A 106 -16.42 3.51 -6.02
C GLU A 106 -15.23 4.28 -5.46
N LEU A 107 -15.36 4.92 -4.30
CA LEU A 107 -14.25 5.64 -3.67
C LEU A 107 -13.08 4.70 -3.38
N PHE A 108 -13.37 3.55 -2.75
CA PHE A 108 -12.36 2.53 -2.47
C PHE A 108 -11.79 1.95 -3.76
N ALA A 109 -12.62 1.67 -4.75
CA ALA A 109 -12.21 1.14 -6.04
C ALA A 109 -11.23 2.08 -6.77
N ARG A 110 -11.47 3.38 -6.77
CA ARG A 110 -10.56 4.38 -7.37
C ARG A 110 -9.21 4.41 -6.67
N ARG A 111 -9.20 4.39 -5.33
CA ARG A 111 -7.95 4.33 -4.54
C ARG A 111 -7.19 3.03 -4.78
N ASP A 112 -7.90 1.91 -4.67
CA ASP A 112 -7.29 0.59 -4.76
C ASP A 112 -6.78 0.31 -6.18
N ALA A 113 -7.50 0.74 -7.23
CA ALA A 113 -7.02 0.70 -8.60
C ALA A 113 -5.66 1.41 -8.75
N LEU A 114 -5.52 2.61 -8.18
CA LEU A 114 -4.26 3.35 -8.23
C LEU A 114 -3.13 2.63 -7.48
N VAL A 115 -3.40 2.12 -6.28
CA VAL A 115 -2.43 1.33 -5.50
C VAL A 115 -1.98 0.09 -6.29
N LEU A 116 -2.90 -0.60 -6.95
CA LEU A 116 -2.63 -1.77 -7.79
C LEU A 116 -1.80 -1.40 -9.03
N VAL A 117 -2.12 -0.29 -9.70
CA VAL A 117 -1.31 0.22 -10.82
C VAL A 117 0.14 0.46 -10.37
N PHE A 118 0.36 1.08 -9.21
CA PHE A 118 1.73 1.26 -8.71
C PHE A 118 2.38 -0.06 -8.28
N ALA A 119 1.64 -1.00 -7.70
CA ALA A 119 2.17 -2.31 -7.34
C ALA A 119 2.66 -3.10 -8.56
N SER A 120 2.01 -2.95 -9.72
CA SER A 120 2.41 -3.59 -10.99
C SER A 120 3.79 -3.15 -11.48
N THR A 121 4.29 -1.99 -11.05
CA THR A 121 5.61 -1.49 -11.41
C THR A 121 6.75 -2.17 -10.65
N GLY A 122 6.43 -2.95 -9.61
CA GLY A 122 7.41 -3.54 -8.71
C GLY A 122 8.09 -2.56 -7.76
N LEU A 123 7.52 -1.38 -7.56
CA LEU A 123 7.95 -0.46 -6.51
C LEU A 123 7.72 -1.06 -5.12
N PRO A 124 8.65 -0.88 -4.17
CA PRO A 124 8.42 -1.23 -2.79
C PRO A 124 7.19 -0.53 -2.21
N TYR A 125 6.42 -1.21 -1.38
CA TYR A 125 5.20 -0.64 -0.77
C TYR A 125 5.47 0.61 0.07
N THR A 126 6.66 0.71 0.67
CA THR A 126 7.12 1.93 1.37
C THR A 126 7.26 3.12 0.42
N GLN A 127 7.67 2.90 -0.83
CA GLN A 127 7.74 3.96 -1.83
C GLN A 127 6.34 4.31 -2.34
N ILE A 128 5.48 3.32 -2.61
CA ILE A 128 4.08 3.55 -3.02
C ILE A 128 3.34 4.39 -1.98
N ALA A 129 3.50 4.06 -0.70
CA ALA A 129 2.90 4.81 0.41
C ALA A 129 3.40 6.27 0.51
N ALA A 130 4.64 6.52 0.10
CA ALA A 130 5.29 7.84 0.16
C ALA A 130 5.05 8.70 -1.09
N LEU A 131 4.46 8.16 -2.16
CA LEU A 131 4.22 8.90 -3.40
C LEU A 131 3.32 10.11 -3.19
N ARG A 132 3.64 11.17 -3.91
CA ARG A 132 2.86 12.40 -4.00
C ARG A 132 2.40 12.63 -5.44
N PRO A 133 1.37 13.43 -5.67
CA PRO A 133 0.94 13.76 -7.02
C PRO A 133 2.05 14.30 -7.92
N CYS A 134 2.99 15.10 -7.38
CA CYS A 134 4.12 15.66 -8.13
C CYS A 134 5.17 14.63 -8.56
N ASP A 135 5.21 13.46 -7.91
CA ASP A 135 6.14 12.38 -8.24
C ASP A 135 5.69 11.57 -9.47
N VAL A 136 4.45 11.80 -9.93
CA VAL A 136 3.84 11.01 -11.01
C VAL A 136 3.45 11.92 -12.16
N THR A 137 3.90 11.58 -13.36
CA THR A 137 3.56 12.29 -14.59
C THR A 137 2.96 11.32 -15.60
N ALA A 138 1.85 11.71 -16.22
CA ALA A 138 1.26 10.94 -17.31
C ALA A 138 2.03 11.19 -18.61
N ASP A 139 2.42 10.12 -19.31
CA ASP A 139 2.96 10.23 -20.66
C ASP A 139 1.79 10.21 -21.67
N PRO A 140 1.53 11.31 -22.38
CA PRO A 140 0.40 11.38 -23.29
C PRO A 140 0.55 10.49 -24.53
N ARG A 141 1.79 10.04 -24.82
CA ARG A 141 2.08 9.28 -26.04
C ARG A 141 1.82 7.79 -25.91
N ILE A 142 2.01 7.25 -24.73
CA ILE A 142 1.98 5.80 -24.48
C ILE A 142 0.99 5.38 -23.37
N ASP A 143 0.10 6.28 -22.97
CA ASP A 143 -0.89 6.05 -21.89
C ASP A 143 -0.29 5.42 -20.61
N ALA A 144 0.95 5.78 -20.31
CA ALA A 144 1.69 5.27 -19.17
C ALA A 144 1.91 6.36 -18.12
N LEU A 145 2.20 5.95 -16.90
CA LEU A 145 2.64 6.83 -15.83
C LEU A 145 4.14 6.69 -15.63
N ARG A 146 4.82 7.82 -15.53
CA ARG A 146 6.22 7.92 -15.11
C ARG A 146 6.26 8.31 -13.64
N ILE A 147 6.98 7.54 -12.86
CA ILE A 147 7.09 7.73 -11.42
C ILE A 147 8.54 8.08 -11.11
N ASP A 148 8.77 9.25 -10.53
CA ASP A 148 10.07 9.73 -10.09
C ASP A 148 10.10 9.82 -8.56
N THR A 149 10.76 8.89 -7.91
CA THR A 149 10.85 8.86 -6.43
C THR A 149 11.96 9.74 -5.87
N GLY A 150 12.57 10.60 -6.69
CA GLY A 150 13.68 11.47 -6.27
C GLY A 150 15.00 10.75 -5.98
N ARG A 151 15.07 9.43 -6.21
CA ARG A 151 16.26 8.59 -6.01
C ARG A 151 17.00 8.28 -7.31
N GLY A 152 16.75 9.04 -8.37
CA GLY A 152 17.41 8.91 -9.67
C GLY A 152 16.90 7.72 -10.51
N VAL A 153 15.99 6.90 -10.01
CA VAL A 153 15.38 5.80 -10.76
C VAL A 153 13.97 6.20 -11.16
N ARG A 154 13.75 6.36 -12.45
CA ARG A 154 12.43 6.56 -13.04
C ARG A 154 11.81 5.20 -13.36
N THR A 155 10.62 4.96 -12.86
CA THR A 155 9.84 3.75 -13.13
C THR A 155 8.66 4.12 -14.02
N VAL A 156 8.31 3.24 -14.96
CA VAL A 156 7.17 3.41 -15.86
C VAL A 156 6.20 2.26 -15.61
N THR A 157 4.90 2.53 -15.72
CA THR A 157 3.87 1.48 -15.60
C THR A 157 4.01 0.46 -16.73
N PRO A 158 3.87 -0.85 -16.46
CA PRO A 158 4.02 -1.90 -17.46
C PRO A 158 2.97 -1.79 -18.58
N LEU A 159 3.39 -2.02 -19.83
CA LEU A 159 2.49 -2.06 -20.98
C LEU A 159 1.43 -3.17 -20.86
N ALA A 160 1.73 -4.25 -20.14
CA ALA A 160 0.81 -5.35 -19.87
C ALA A 160 -0.52 -4.92 -19.20
N LEU A 161 -0.54 -3.79 -18.46
CA LEU A 161 -1.79 -3.23 -17.97
C LEU A 161 -2.70 -2.77 -19.10
N MET A 162 -2.13 -2.14 -20.13
CA MET A 162 -2.89 -1.66 -21.30
C MET A 162 -3.41 -2.81 -22.14
N GLU A 163 -2.69 -3.93 -22.20
CA GLU A 163 -3.13 -5.17 -22.88
C GLU A 163 -4.42 -5.74 -22.25
N THR A 164 -4.66 -5.45 -20.96
CA THR A 164 -5.92 -5.79 -20.27
C THR A 164 -7.04 -4.74 -20.44
N GLY A 165 -6.80 -3.70 -21.22
CA GLY A 165 -7.75 -2.59 -21.41
C GLY A 165 -7.74 -1.55 -20.30
N ILE A 166 -6.82 -1.63 -19.34
CA ILE A 166 -6.70 -0.66 -18.25
C ILE A 166 -5.76 0.46 -18.68
N SER A 167 -6.28 1.69 -18.64
CA SER A 167 -5.49 2.92 -18.81
C SER A 167 -4.92 3.40 -17.48
N PRO A 168 -3.61 3.27 -17.24
CA PRO A 168 -2.99 3.80 -16.02
C PRO A 168 -3.23 5.29 -15.83
N ARG A 169 -3.21 6.05 -16.93
CA ARG A 169 -3.48 7.48 -16.94
C ARG A 169 -4.90 7.78 -16.45
N THR A 170 -5.90 7.07 -16.96
CA THR A 170 -7.29 7.25 -16.54
C THR A 170 -7.49 6.91 -15.08
N VAL A 171 -6.88 5.79 -14.60
CA VAL A 171 -6.92 5.42 -13.18
C VAL A 171 -6.33 6.53 -12.31
N PHE A 172 -5.17 7.06 -12.69
CA PHE A 172 -4.51 8.15 -11.96
C PHE A 172 -5.37 9.42 -11.95
N GLN A 173 -5.92 9.82 -13.10
CA GLN A 173 -6.76 11.02 -13.23
C GLN A 173 -8.02 10.91 -12.37
N ARG A 174 -8.73 9.77 -12.44
CA ARG A 174 -9.94 9.53 -11.62
C ARG A 174 -9.66 9.65 -10.11
N TRP A 175 -8.46 9.27 -9.67
CA TRP A 175 -8.07 9.45 -8.27
C TRP A 175 -7.68 10.90 -7.95
N LEU A 176 -6.97 11.59 -8.84
CA LEU A 176 -6.68 13.01 -8.67
C LEU A 176 -7.96 13.86 -8.57
N GLU A 177 -9.02 13.51 -9.28
CA GLU A 177 -10.32 14.15 -9.17
C GLU A 177 -10.92 14.02 -7.76
N VAL A 178 -10.79 12.83 -7.13
CA VAL A 178 -11.21 12.62 -5.74
C VAL A 178 -10.40 13.50 -4.78
N LEU A 179 -9.07 13.49 -4.92
CA LEU A 179 -8.18 14.30 -4.09
C LEU A 179 -8.45 15.80 -4.26
N GLY A 180 -8.64 16.26 -5.49
CA GLY A 180 -8.93 17.66 -5.80
C GLY A 180 -10.30 18.09 -5.27
N HIS A 181 -11.33 17.25 -5.40
CA HIS A 181 -12.64 17.53 -4.81
C HIS A 181 -12.54 17.64 -3.30
N HIS A 182 -11.86 16.69 -2.65
CA HIS A 182 -11.68 16.72 -1.19
C HIS A 182 -10.89 17.96 -0.74
N THR A 183 -9.86 18.36 -1.50
CA THR A 183 -9.11 19.60 -1.22
C THR A 183 -10.00 20.84 -1.31
N ARG A 184 -10.90 20.88 -2.28
CA ARG A 184 -11.82 22.00 -2.49
C ARG A 184 -12.99 21.98 -1.52
N TYR A 185 -13.53 20.80 -1.26
CA TYR A 185 -14.70 20.56 -0.42
C TYR A 185 -14.42 19.40 0.54
N PRO A 186 -13.85 19.65 1.71
CA PRO A 186 -13.50 18.58 2.67
C PRO A 186 -14.74 18.06 3.41
N ASN A 187 -15.71 17.57 2.63
CA ASN A 187 -16.98 17.04 3.12
C ASN A 187 -17.31 15.73 2.44
N THR A 188 -17.38 14.67 3.24
CA THR A 188 -17.66 13.31 2.76
C THR A 188 -18.98 13.17 2.03
N ARG A 189 -20.04 13.88 2.48
CA ARG A 189 -21.35 13.83 1.84
C ARG A 189 -21.30 14.45 0.45
N MET A 190 -20.65 15.60 0.30
CA MET A 190 -20.50 16.23 -1.02
C MET A 190 -19.68 15.36 -1.97
N LEU A 191 -18.68 14.66 -1.46
CA LEU A 191 -17.92 13.68 -2.25
C LEU A 191 -18.79 12.49 -2.66
N ALA A 192 -19.63 11.98 -1.75
CA ALA A 192 -20.58 10.90 -2.06
C ALA A 192 -21.57 11.34 -3.15
N ASP A 193 -22.19 12.51 -2.98
CA ASP A 193 -23.15 13.06 -3.96
C ASP A 193 -22.47 13.29 -5.32
N ALA A 194 -21.20 13.70 -5.35
CA ALA A 194 -20.44 13.90 -6.59
C ALA A 194 -20.05 12.57 -7.28
N LEU A 195 -19.77 11.51 -6.52
CA LEU A 195 -19.53 10.17 -7.06
C LEU A 195 -20.82 9.51 -7.56
N ASP A 196 -21.94 9.71 -6.87
CA ASP A 196 -23.25 9.16 -7.27
C ASP A 196 -23.91 9.96 -8.42
N ALA A 197 -23.34 11.08 -8.84
CA ALA A 197 -23.86 11.87 -9.96
C ALA A 197 -23.84 11.05 -11.26
N VAL A 198 -24.95 11.14 -12.00
CA VAL A 198 -25.17 10.35 -13.23
C VAL A 198 -24.03 10.56 -14.23
N GLY A 199 -23.44 9.45 -14.69
CA GLY A 199 -22.35 9.45 -15.67
C GLY A 199 -20.97 9.78 -15.11
N GLY A 200 -20.77 9.82 -13.79
CA GLY A 200 -19.46 10.06 -13.16
C GLY A 200 -18.91 11.47 -13.39
N THR A 201 -19.75 12.41 -13.85
CA THR A 201 -19.34 13.79 -14.22
C THR A 201 -19.13 14.70 -13.00
N GLY A 202 -19.64 14.31 -11.83
CA GLY A 202 -19.60 15.14 -10.63
C GLY A 202 -18.19 15.49 -10.11
N LEU A 203 -17.18 14.70 -10.49
CA LEU A 203 -15.78 14.93 -10.14
C LEU A 203 -14.93 15.46 -11.29
N SER A 204 -15.46 15.55 -12.50
CA SER A 204 -14.69 15.93 -13.69
C SER A 204 -14.01 17.30 -13.52
N GLY A 205 -12.71 17.35 -13.79
CA GLY A 205 -11.91 18.58 -13.73
C GLY A 205 -11.45 19.01 -12.32
N PHE A 206 -11.75 18.24 -11.28
CA PHE A 206 -11.25 18.54 -9.92
C PHE A 206 -9.76 18.22 -9.74
N ASP A 207 -9.12 17.46 -10.64
CA ASP A 207 -7.68 17.16 -10.64
C ASP A 207 -6.79 18.43 -10.55
N ARG A 208 -7.25 19.56 -11.07
CA ARG A 208 -6.57 20.86 -10.99
C ARG A 208 -6.49 21.46 -9.57
N TYR A 209 -7.29 20.95 -8.62
CA TYR A 209 -7.28 21.43 -7.23
C TYR A 209 -6.37 20.62 -6.33
N VAL A 210 -5.69 19.62 -6.85
CA VAL A 210 -4.67 18.88 -6.10
C VAL A 210 -3.54 19.83 -5.70
N ASP A 211 -3.07 19.71 -4.46
CA ASP A 211 -2.08 20.62 -3.86
C ASP A 211 -0.81 20.76 -4.73
N PRO A 212 -0.57 21.94 -5.35
CA PRO A 212 0.61 22.14 -6.17
C PRO A 212 1.92 22.10 -5.37
N ALA A 213 1.86 22.34 -4.05
CA ALA A 213 3.02 22.25 -3.17
C ALA A 213 3.46 20.81 -2.91
N GLY A 214 2.72 19.82 -3.42
CA GLY A 214 3.09 18.42 -3.38
C GLY A 214 3.18 17.81 -1.98
N ARG A 215 2.54 18.41 -0.98
CA ARG A 215 2.53 17.89 0.41
C ARG A 215 1.47 16.83 0.64
N GLN A 216 0.43 16.83 -0.16
CA GLN A 216 -0.66 15.86 -0.07
C GLN A 216 -0.17 14.46 -0.49
N PRO A 217 -0.41 13.41 0.31
CA PRO A 217 -0.08 12.05 -0.09
C PRO A 217 -0.99 11.59 -1.23
N LEU A 218 -0.42 10.85 -2.17
CA LEU A 218 -1.19 10.28 -3.28
C LEU A 218 -2.06 9.11 -2.80
N SER A 219 -1.50 8.22 -1.97
CA SER A 219 -2.23 7.10 -1.37
C SER A 219 -2.80 7.52 -0.02
N THR A 220 -4.06 7.99 0.01
CA THR A 220 -4.70 8.54 1.20
C THR A 220 -5.43 7.45 2.00
N ALA A 221 -5.35 7.54 3.32
CA ALA A 221 -6.13 6.70 4.21
C ALA A 221 -7.62 7.08 4.15
N ILE A 222 -8.48 6.07 4.10
CA ILE A 222 -9.94 6.18 4.12
C ILE A 222 -10.44 5.22 5.17
N ASP A 223 -11.35 5.65 6.03
CA ASP A 223 -11.97 4.76 7.00
C ASP A 223 -12.99 3.80 6.32
N ARG A 224 -13.42 2.78 7.04
CA ARG A 224 -14.38 1.77 6.52
C ARG A 224 -15.72 2.36 6.02
N TRP A 225 -16.03 3.59 6.35
CA TRP A 225 -17.27 4.28 6.00
C TRP A 225 -17.09 5.22 4.80
N GLY A 226 -15.88 5.35 4.29
CA GLY A 226 -15.55 6.27 3.21
C GLY A 226 -15.14 7.66 3.68
N HIS A 227 -14.98 7.89 4.99
CA HIS A 227 -14.52 9.20 5.45
C HIS A 227 -13.01 9.32 5.24
N THR A 228 -12.62 10.45 4.71
CA THR A 228 -11.23 10.89 4.62
C THR A 228 -10.91 11.78 5.82
N PRO A 229 -9.73 11.65 6.44
CA PRO A 229 -9.33 12.57 7.51
C PRO A 229 -9.28 14.00 6.99
N LEU A 230 -9.61 14.97 7.83
CA LEU A 230 -9.60 16.41 7.49
C LEU A 230 -8.23 16.82 6.95
N THR A 231 -7.16 16.32 7.54
CA THR A 231 -5.81 16.41 6.99
C THR A 231 -5.49 15.07 6.32
N ALA A 232 -5.23 15.09 5.00
CA ALA A 232 -4.91 13.89 4.26
C ALA A 232 -3.69 13.17 4.85
N THR A 233 -3.90 11.94 5.32
CA THR A 233 -2.83 11.08 5.84
C THR A 233 -2.51 9.99 4.85
N ALA A 234 -1.22 9.69 4.68
CA ALA A 234 -0.78 8.62 3.80
C ALA A 234 -1.18 7.24 4.35
N LEU A 235 -1.46 6.30 3.45
CA LEU A 235 -1.49 4.88 3.81
C LEU A 235 -0.12 4.44 4.32
N THR A 236 -0.09 3.54 5.29
CA THR A 236 1.16 2.89 5.68
C THR A 236 1.58 1.87 4.62
N ALA A 237 2.87 1.54 4.56
CA ALA A 237 3.37 0.47 3.69
C ALA A 237 2.67 -0.88 3.95
N HIS A 238 2.29 -1.14 5.20
CA HIS A 238 1.55 -2.32 5.60
C HIS A 238 0.13 -2.31 5.01
N ALA A 239 -0.58 -1.19 5.12
CA ALA A 239 -1.91 -1.05 4.54
C ALA A 239 -1.88 -1.19 3.00
N VAL A 240 -0.86 -0.63 2.32
CA VAL A 240 -0.65 -0.84 0.87
C VAL A 240 -0.45 -2.33 0.56
N ALA A 241 0.39 -3.03 1.33
CA ALA A 241 0.63 -4.46 1.16
C ALA A 241 -0.64 -5.29 1.36
N ASP A 242 -1.45 -4.94 2.36
CA ASP A 242 -2.69 -5.64 2.67
C ASP A 242 -3.75 -5.42 1.58
N ILE A 243 -3.88 -4.21 1.06
CA ILE A 243 -4.76 -3.91 -0.09
C ILE A 243 -4.36 -4.78 -1.29
N VAL A 244 -3.08 -4.74 -1.68
CA VAL A 244 -2.59 -5.51 -2.84
C VAL A 244 -2.82 -7.00 -2.64
N ARG A 245 -2.47 -7.54 -1.48
CA ARG A 245 -2.65 -8.97 -1.16
C ARG A 245 -4.12 -9.36 -1.17
N ALA A 246 -4.98 -8.58 -0.53
CA ALA A 246 -6.41 -8.87 -0.45
C ALA A 246 -7.05 -8.94 -1.84
N HIS A 247 -6.68 -8.03 -2.74
CA HIS A 247 -7.16 -8.04 -4.12
C HIS A 247 -6.62 -9.22 -4.94
N LEU A 248 -5.33 -9.53 -4.83
CA LEU A 248 -4.72 -10.65 -5.55
C LEU A 248 -5.26 -12.01 -5.05
N ASP A 249 -5.56 -12.14 -3.77
CA ASP A 249 -6.14 -13.34 -3.17
C ASP A 249 -7.67 -13.43 -3.37
N GLY A 250 -8.30 -12.44 -3.98
CA GLY A 250 -9.77 -12.38 -4.14
C GLY A 250 -10.53 -12.18 -2.82
N ARG A 251 -9.86 -11.69 -1.79
CA ARG A 251 -10.42 -11.46 -0.43
C ARG A 251 -10.59 -9.98 -0.09
N ALA A 252 -10.57 -9.12 -1.12
CA ALA A 252 -10.78 -7.70 -0.91
C ALA A 252 -12.14 -7.42 -0.25
N PRO A 253 -12.22 -6.54 0.75
CA PRO A 253 -13.47 -6.23 1.44
C PRO A 253 -14.47 -5.59 0.46
N VAL A 254 -15.73 -6.03 0.54
CA VAL A 254 -16.82 -5.42 -0.20
C VAL A 254 -17.34 -4.24 0.62
N HIS A 255 -17.04 -3.05 0.17
CA HIS A 255 -17.54 -1.82 0.77
C HIS A 255 -18.97 -1.57 0.29
N ARG A 256 -19.95 -1.82 1.13
CA ARG A 256 -21.37 -1.57 0.83
C ARG A 256 -21.82 -0.32 1.57
N HIS A 257 -22.62 0.50 0.90
CA HIS A 257 -23.38 1.53 1.59
C HIS A 257 -24.29 0.84 2.60
N HIS A 258 -24.12 1.08 3.88
CA HIS A 258 -25.20 0.85 4.82
C HIS A 258 -26.19 1.99 4.60
N SER A 259 -27.10 1.82 3.62
CA SER A 259 -28.33 2.57 3.67
C SER A 259 -28.94 2.21 5.02
N VAL A 260 -28.94 3.13 5.95
CA VAL A 260 -30.04 3.17 6.91
C VAL A 260 -31.24 3.18 5.98
N GLN A 261 -31.92 2.03 5.86
CA GLN A 261 -33.15 1.96 5.11
C GLN A 261 -33.99 3.10 5.68
N ALA A 262 -34.10 4.19 4.94
CA ALA A 262 -35.16 5.12 5.14
C ALA A 262 -36.40 4.22 5.02
N ARG A 263 -37.00 3.92 6.14
CA ARG A 263 -38.22 3.15 6.25
C ARG A 263 -39.12 3.77 5.20
N GLN A 264 -39.32 3.08 4.06
CA GLN A 264 -40.24 3.55 3.05
C GLN A 264 -41.54 3.83 3.80
N PRO A 265 -42.07 5.04 3.80
CA PRO A 265 -43.34 5.28 4.38
C PRO A 265 -44.32 4.34 3.66
N SER A 266 -44.84 3.36 4.37
CA SER A 266 -45.91 2.51 3.87
C SER A 266 -47.03 3.47 3.40
N THR A 267 -47.36 3.40 2.11
CA THR A 267 -48.28 4.32 1.42
C THR A 267 -49.71 4.24 1.94
N ASP A 268 -49.99 3.49 3.02
CA ASP A 268 -51.31 3.21 3.56
C ASP A 268 -51.58 3.78 4.95
N LEU A 269 -50.83 4.80 5.35
CA LEU A 269 -51.18 5.49 6.61
C LEU A 269 -51.45 6.96 6.27
N VAL A 270 -52.75 7.33 6.31
CA VAL A 270 -53.20 8.72 6.48
C VAL A 270 -52.26 9.41 7.46
N PRO A 271 -51.65 10.56 7.14
CA PRO A 271 -50.72 11.21 8.05
C PRO A 271 -51.48 11.61 9.32
N LYS A 272 -51.35 10.77 10.35
CA LYS A 272 -51.68 11.22 11.70
C LYS A 272 -50.76 12.39 11.99
N PRO A 273 -51.28 13.57 12.40
CA PRO A 273 -50.40 14.70 12.68
C PRO A 273 -49.33 14.20 13.65
N ALA A 274 -48.07 14.39 13.26
CA ALA A 274 -46.94 14.01 14.09
C ALA A 274 -47.11 14.74 15.42
N SER A 275 -47.60 14.02 16.42
CA SER A 275 -47.43 14.46 17.79
C SER A 275 -45.94 14.67 17.92
N ALA A 276 -45.51 15.93 18.03
CA ALA A 276 -44.13 16.24 18.35
C ALA A 276 -43.77 15.28 19.48
N SER A 277 -42.90 14.32 19.22
CA SER A 277 -42.35 13.43 20.22
C SER A 277 -41.62 14.38 21.17
N LEU A 278 -42.33 14.80 22.20
CA LEU A 278 -41.68 15.50 23.29
C LEU A 278 -40.56 14.59 23.73
N LEU A 279 -39.32 15.03 23.51
CA LEU A 279 -38.17 14.37 24.07
C LEU A 279 -38.49 14.10 25.52
N ASP A 280 -38.29 12.86 25.96
CA ASP A 280 -38.46 12.49 27.35
C ASP A 280 -37.89 13.63 28.21
N PRO A 281 -38.71 14.23 29.14
CA PRO A 281 -38.23 15.34 29.98
C PRO A 281 -36.90 15.02 30.68
N GLY A 282 -36.63 13.72 30.93
CA GLY A 282 -35.35 13.24 31.46
C GLY A 282 -34.21 13.12 30.48
N TYR A 283 -34.42 13.28 29.16
CA TYR A 283 -33.36 13.07 28.15
C TYR A 283 -32.12 13.93 28.37
N TYR A 284 -32.29 15.21 28.62
CA TYR A 284 -31.18 16.13 28.90
C TYR A 284 -30.53 15.85 30.25
N GLU A 285 -31.28 15.45 31.24
CA GLU A 285 -30.78 15.08 32.57
C GLU A 285 -29.97 13.80 32.53
N HIS A 286 -30.49 12.77 31.83
CA HIS A 286 -29.76 11.52 31.58
C HIS A 286 -28.47 11.75 30.80
N GLY A 287 -28.50 12.56 29.73
CA GLY A 287 -27.31 12.89 28.97
C GLY A 287 -26.30 13.74 29.75
N THR A 288 -26.75 14.60 30.65
CA THR A 288 -25.90 15.38 31.52
C THR A 288 -25.28 14.52 32.62
N ARG A 289 -26.05 13.60 33.17
CA ARG A 289 -25.57 12.64 34.18
C ARG A 289 -24.51 11.71 33.55
N ALA A 290 -24.81 11.10 32.42
CA ALA A 290 -23.87 10.23 31.72
C ALA A 290 -22.55 10.92 31.39
N ARG A 291 -22.58 12.20 30.97
CA ARG A 291 -21.36 13.00 30.75
C ARG A 291 -20.59 13.28 32.03
N ARG A 292 -21.29 13.54 33.12
CA ARG A 292 -20.66 13.78 34.42
C ARG A 292 -20.02 12.50 34.96
N ASP A 293 -20.72 11.36 34.84
CA ASP A 293 -20.19 10.05 35.23
C ASP A 293 -18.95 9.68 34.39
N ALA A 294 -19.01 9.89 33.08
CA ALA A 294 -17.87 9.69 32.21
C ALA A 294 -16.68 10.61 32.59
N HIS A 295 -16.94 11.87 32.95
CA HIS A 295 -15.89 12.79 33.40
C HIS A 295 -15.28 12.37 34.74
N GLN A 296 -16.09 11.82 35.66
CA GLN A 296 -15.59 11.27 36.92
C GLN A 296 -14.75 10.00 36.70
N LEU A 297 -15.14 9.14 35.77
CA LEU A 297 -14.37 7.94 35.41
C LEU A 297 -13.03 8.30 34.75
N LEU A 298 -12.98 9.40 34.02
CA LEU A 298 -11.76 9.90 33.37
C LEU A 298 -10.88 10.74 34.31
N GLY A 299 -11.42 11.20 35.45
CA GLY A 299 -10.71 12.07 36.39
C GLY A 299 -9.45 11.46 37.03
N GLY A 300 -9.26 10.13 36.92
CA GLY A 300 -8.02 9.46 37.35
C GLY A 300 -7.02 9.16 36.22
N VAL A 301 -7.39 9.46 34.97
CA VAL A 301 -6.52 9.13 33.82
C VAL A 301 -5.32 10.06 33.75
N ASP A 302 -5.52 11.34 34.04
CA ASP A 302 -4.43 12.32 34.04
C ASP A 302 -3.35 11.95 35.07
N SER A 303 -3.74 11.60 36.31
CA SER A 303 -2.78 11.16 37.33
C SER A 303 -2.09 9.84 36.97
N THR A 304 -2.75 8.96 36.24
CA THR A 304 -2.13 7.72 35.75
C THR A 304 -1.14 8.01 34.63
N LEU A 305 -1.42 8.98 33.77
CA LEU A 305 -0.51 9.41 32.71
C LEU A 305 0.72 10.09 33.33
N ASP A 306 0.55 10.98 34.28
CA ASP A 306 1.63 11.62 35.04
C ASP A 306 2.55 10.57 35.71
N ASP A 307 1.95 9.54 36.35
CA ASP A 307 2.73 8.44 36.96
C ASP A 307 3.51 7.63 35.92
N VAL A 308 2.95 7.42 34.72
CA VAL A 308 3.65 6.71 33.62
C VAL A 308 4.78 7.56 33.06
N GLU A 309 4.57 8.85 32.92
CA GLU A 309 5.58 9.81 32.44
C GLU A 309 6.76 9.89 33.42
N GLU A 310 6.49 10.02 34.75
CA GLU A 310 7.52 10.03 35.78
C GLU A 310 8.33 8.71 35.82
N ARG A 311 7.67 7.55 35.59
CA ARG A 311 8.38 6.26 35.50
C ARG A 311 9.22 6.19 34.25
N ALA A 312 8.74 6.69 33.11
CA ALA A 312 9.50 6.73 31.87
C ALA A 312 10.75 7.61 31.99
N ASP A 313 10.62 8.79 32.59
CA ASP A 313 11.72 9.69 32.85
C ASP A 313 12.75 9.10 33.82
N SER A 314 12.29 8.40 34.86
CA SER A 314 13.18 7.69 35.80
C SER A 314 13.96 6.57 35.13
N LEU A 315 13.35 5.83 34.19
CA LEU A 315 13.99 4.79 33.41
C LEU A 315 15.00 5.37 32.41
N LEU A 316 14.65 6.46 31.75
CA LEU A 316 15.56 7.19 30.85
C LEU A 316 16.80 7.68 31.60
N LYS A 317 16.61 8.28 32.78
CA LYS A 317 17.71 8.74 33.60
C LYS A 317 18.65 7.62 34.02
N ARG A 318 18.12 6.46 34.44
CA ARG A 318 18.93 5.28 34.77
C ARG A 318 19.69 4.73 33.57
N LEU A 319 19.07 4.74 32.37
CA LEU A 319 19.73 4.31 31.14
C LEU A 319 20.87 5.26 30.76
N LEU A 320 20.69 6.55 30.91
CA LEU A 320 21.73 7.56 30.66
C LEU A 320 22.90 7.37 31.65
N GLU A 321 22.62 7.22 32.95
CA GLU A 321 23.62 6.96 33.97
C GLU A 321 24.41 5.64 33.69
N PHE A 322 23.74 4.62 33.15
CA PHE A 322 24.37 3.37 32.78
C PHE A 322 25.31 3.53 31.57
N VAL A 323 24.85 4.28 30.54
CA VAL A 323 25.66 4.58 29.35
C VAL A 323 26.87 5.45 29.68
N GLU A 324 26.70 6.45 30.55
CA GLU A 324 27.81 7.30 31.00
C GLU A 324 28.83 6.54 31.86
N ALA A 325 28.40 5.52 32.62
CA ALA A 325 29.28 4.68 33.42
C ALA A 325 30.09 3.65 32.60
N GLU A 326 29.65 3.34 31.37
CA GLU A 326 30.29 2.35 30.50
C GLU A 326 31.30 2.96 29.50
N VAL A 327 31.43 4.30 29.43
CA VAL A 327 32.43 5.00 28.61
C VAL A 327 33.68 5.26 29.49
N PRO A 328 34.74 4.46 29.37
CA PRO A 328 36.02 4.76 30.06
C PRO A 328 36.68 5.99 29.42
N PRO A 329 37.47 6.77 30.21
CA PRO A 329 38.08 8.02 29.74
C PRO A 329 39.16 7.81 28.65
#